data_658d0fc522bcf653c15ca86dd8e3ed6e
#
_entry.id   658d0fc522bcf653c15ca86dd8e3ed6e
#
_cell.length_a   1.000
_cell.length_b   1.000
_cell.length_c   1.000
_cell.angle_alpha   90.00
_cell.angle_beta   90.00
_cell.angle_gamma   90.00
#
_symmetry.space_group_name_H-M   'P 1'
#
loop_
_entity.id
_entity.type
_entity.pdbx_description
1 polymer ?
#
loop_
_entity_poly.entity_id
_entity_poly.type
_entity_poly.pdbx_seq_one_letter_code
_entity_poly.pdbx_strand_id
1 'polypeptide(L)'
;MSEDPTARTTVTTVSARPTIRVALPQGWARSMLSGIEAALLGWALVVVPTLIAYAAVSSNQWMVSTTWEDAFHFASDLWGASLGARVVSGDVSYRAVPLLFVLLLIGLTKLLLLQGRRFSPASQWMAIPGFTVTALLLAGGIGTNVSVWGALPLAIMIPLIAAAWEVALAPTSLELRFELPRWVRVGVRTGWRASWALAVYGGLFLLLSVIVSWAQIRGIHELLLPTSMVDSIMIVLAQLLFIPNAIVWALSWLSGPGFYLGSDALHSPTSAPVGPIPAIPLFGATPASAPGNWVILALIVFGVALGVYLRLRKGTESLLDDLYQGGIAAVVIAAVYLVTSLGSALVLGTGRLAFLGPRMSLSALCLFAEVALGILLTVAVSHPVSVEWARELVSAGKARVHERRHHEAAAGGVAPVELASEVPSEDVADEETAGDSLEVADGVDTREDEAAENVADETQAAENLGDDAEAAQASEEEDAPGN
;
A
#
# COMPACT_ATOMS: atom_id res chain seq x y z
N MET A 1 -40.88 -37.35 -84.08
CA MET A 1 -40.86 -37.26 -82.64
C MET A 1 -39.41 -36.98 -82.25
N SER A 2 -39.07 -35.70 -82.05
CA SER A 2 -37.72 -35.28 -81.61
C SER A 2 -37.89 -34.66 -80.30
N GLU A 3 -37.31 -35.26 -79.26
CA GLU A 3 -37.22 -34.72 -77.88
C GLU A 3 -36.23 -33.59 -77.86
N ASP A 4 -36.63 -32.46 -77.31
CA ASP A 4 -35.80 -31.25 -77.08
C ASP A 4 -35.09 -31.35 -75.67
N PRO A 5 -33.74 -31.44 -75.61
CA PRO A 5 -33.03 -31.64 -74.39
C PRO A 5 -32.44 -30.30 -73.81
N THR A 6 -33.23 -29.23 -73.62
CA THR A 6 -32.72 -28.03 -73.06
C THR A 6 -33.62 -27.44 -72.00
N ALA A 7 -33.91 -28.20 -70.91
CA ALA A 7 -34.42 -27.62 -69.69
C ALA A 7 -33.24 -27.24 -68.82
N ARG A 8 -32.76 -25.97 -68.91
CA ARG A 8 -31.80 -25.36 -67.97
C ARG A 8 -32.52 -25.12 -66.64
N THR A 9 -32.24 -25.97 -65.68
CA THR A 9 -32.60 -25.74 -64.28
C THR A 9 -31.73 -24.60 -63.72
N THR A 10 -32.29 -23.39 -63.67
CA THR A 10 -31.65 -22.29 -62.97
C THR A 10 -31.77 -22.53 -61.46
N VAL A 11 -30.66 -23.02 -60.85
CA VAL A 11 -30.53 -23.08 -59.41
C VAL A 11 -30.37 -21.65 -58.91
N THR A 12 -31.42 -21.06 -58.39
CA THR A 12 -31.39 -19.78 -57.69
C THR A 12 -30.75 -20.05 -56.32
N THR A 13 -29.45 -19.82 -56.19
CA THR A 13 -28.79 -19.79 -54.90
C THR A 13 -29.30 -18.58 -54.13
N VAL A 14 -30.26 -18.83 -53.23
CA VAL A 14 -30.65 -17.83 -52.22
C VAL A 14 -29.47 -17.66 -51.29
N SER A 15 -28.77 -16.55 -51.46
CA SER A 15 -27.71 -16.12 -50.52
C SER A 15 -28.36 -15.87 -49.17
N ALA A 16 -28.27 -16.84 -48.26
CA ALA A 16 -28.68 -16.67 -46.88
C ALA A 16 -27.77 -15.64 -46.25
N ARG A 17 -28.26 -14.45 -46.01
CA ARG A 17 -27.57 -13.44 -45.20
C ARG A 17 -27.22 -14.07 -43.85
N PRO A 18 -25.97 -14.03 -43.41
CA PRO A 18 -25.60 -14.56 -42.11
C PRO A 18 -26.36 -13.79 -41.04
N THR A 19 -27.39 -14.39 -40.48
CA THR A 19 -28.08 -13.86 -39.29
C THR A 19 -27.22 -14.18 -38.09
N ILE A 20 -26.53 -13.15 -37.54
CA ILE A 20 -25.82 -13.27 -36.27
C ILE A 20 -26.89 -13.41 -35.17
N ARG A 21 -27.12 -14.63 -34.73
CA ARG A 21 -27.97 -14.90 -33.55
C ARG A 21 -27.13 -14.67 -32.31
N VAL A 22 -27.27 -13.51 -31.68
CA VAL A 22 -26.69 -13.26 -30.37
C VAL A 22 -27.54 -14.02 -29.35
N ALA A 23 -27.08 -15.19 -28.93
CA ALA A 23 -27.72 -15.94 -27.85
C ALA A 23 -27.22 -15.37 -26.51
N LEU A 24 -28.09 -14.69 -25.77
CA LEU A 24 -27.79 -14.24 -24.42
C LEU A 24 -27.63 -15.43 -23.47
N PRO A 25 -26.61 -15.44 -22.58
CA PRO A 25 -26.38 -16.53 -21.65
C PRO A 25 -27.55 -16.67 -20.66
N GLN A 26 -27.87 -17.90 -20.24
CA GLN A 26 -28.95 -18.13 -19.28
C GLN A 26 -28.70 -17.33 -17.99
N GLY A 27 -29.71 -16.62 -17.51
CA GLY A 27 -29.62 -15.78 -16.31
C GLY A 27 -29.10 -14.34 -16.54
N TRP A 28 -28.89 -13.92 -17.80
CA TRP A 28 -28.39 -12.59 -18.15
C TRP A 28 -29.18 -11.45 -17.51
N ALA A 29 -30.52 -11.57 -17.50
CA ALA A 29 -31.41 -10.52 -16.95
C ALA A 29 -31.22 -10.36 -15.43
N ARG A 30 -31.02 -11.48 -14.70
CA ARG A 30 -30.78 -11.42 -13.25
C ARG A 30 -29.43 -10.76 -12.94
N SER A 31 -28.38 -11.10 -13.66
CA SER A 31 -27.06 -10.48 -13.47
C SER A 31 -27.07 -8.99 -13.85
N MET A 32 -27.77 -8.62 -14.90
CA MET A 32 -27.98 -7.22 -15.28
C MET A 32 -28.74 -6.46 -14.19
N LEU A 33 -29.81 -7.04 -13.63
CA LEU A 33 -30.55 -6.48 -12.52
C LEU A 33 -29.69 -6.32 -11.28
N SER A 34 -28.81 -7.29 -10.95
CA SER A 34 -27.86 -7.18 -9.86
C SER A 34 -26.91 -5.99 -10.04
N GLY A 35 -26.48 -5.70 -11.27
CA GLY A 35 -25.70 -4.49 -11.57
C GLY A 35 -26.50 -3.21 -11.35
N ILE A 36 -27.75 -3.16 -11.78
CA ILE A 36 -28.68 -2.03 -11.56
C ILE A 36 -28.90 -1.82 -10.06
N GLU A 37 -29.25 -2.88 -9.33
CA GLU A 37 -29.45 -2.87 -7.86
C GLU A 37 -28.22 -2.33 -7.14
N ALA A 38 -27.01 -2.78 -7.53
CA ALA A 38 -25.76 -2.33 -6.94
C ALA A 38 -25.52 -0.82 -7.15
N ALA A 39 -25.79 -0.30 -8.35
CA ALA A 39 -25.64 1.11 -8.65
C ALA A 39 -26.67 1.97 -7.88
N LEU A 40 -27.92 1.54 -7.79
CA LEU A 40 -28.99 2.23 -7.04
C LEU A 40 -28.67 2.25 -5.54
N LEU A 41 -28.26 1.12 -4.96
CA LEU A 41 -27.87 1.05 -3.55
C LEU A 41 -26.62 1.88 -3.26
N GLY A 42 -25.62 1.85 -4.15
CA GLY A 42 -24.43 2.68 -4.03
C GLY A 42 -24.75 4.17 -4.07
N TRP A 43 -25.63 4.60 -4.98
CA TRP A 43 -26.10 5.97 -5.04
C TRP A 43 -26.88 6.36 -3.78
N ALA A 44 -27.75 5.50 -3.28
CA ALA A 44 -28.49 5.74 -2.05
C ALA A 44 -27.56 5.87 -0.83
N LEU A 45 -26.45 5.12 -0.79
CA LEU A 45 -25.41 5.25 0.26
C LEU A 45 -24.73 6.61 0.28
N VAL A 46 -24.77 7.37 -0.80
CA VAL A 46 -24.26 8.76 -0.86
C VAL A 46 -25.40 9.76 -0.59
N VAL A 47 -26.54 9.58 -1.23
CA VAL A 47 -27.67 10.53 -1.17
C VAL A 47 -28.28 10.58 0.25
N VAL A 48 -28.52 9.44 0.87
CA VAL A 48 -29.19 9.41 2.18
C VAL A 48 -28.38 10.12 3.27
N PRO A 49 -27.05 9.84 3.47
CA PRO A 49 -26.26 10.60 4.43
C PRO A 49 -26.16 12.09 4.10
N THR A 50 -26.05 12.44 2.82
CA THR A 50 -26.00 13.85 2.40
C THR A 50 -27.27 14.59 2.75
N LEU A 51 -28.45 14.00 2.53
CA LEU A 51 -29.73 14.59 2.92
C LEU A 51 -29.93 14.66 4.44
N ILE A 52 -29.42 13.67 5.19
CA ILE A 52 -29.41 13.72 6.66
C ILE A 52 -28.50 14.87 7.15
N ALA A 53 -27.30 15.02 6.56
CA ALA A 53 -26.42 16.14 6.88
C ALA A 53 -27.08 17.50 6.56
N TYR A 54 -27.75 17.62 5.38
CA TYR A 54 -28.49 18.81 5.04
C TYR A 54 -29.61 19.09 6.05
N ALA A 55 -30.41 18.09 6.43
CA ALA A 55 -31.46 18.24 7.43
C ALA A 55 -30.94 18.78 8.76
N ALA A 56 -29.76 18.33 9.19
CA ALA A 56 -29.15 18.77 10.44
C ALA A 56 -28.71 20.24 10.43
N VAL A 57 -28.35 20.80 9.24
CA VAL A 57 -27.85 22.17 9.11
C VAL A 57 -28.80 23.13 8.38
N SER A 58 -29.96 22.65 7.89
CA SER A 58 -30.91 23.43 7.08
C SER A 58 -31.48 24.66 7.80
N SER A 59 -31.50 24.65 9.13
CA SER A 59 -31.94 25.80 9.95
C SER A 59 -30.82 26.85 10.15
N ASN A 60 -29.61 26.59 9.69
CA ASN A 60 -28.49 27.52 9.82
C ASN A 60 -28.65 28.70 8.84
N GLN A 61 -28.34 29.91 9.31
CA GLN A 61 -28.45 31.13 8.49
C GLN A 61 -27.63 31.08 7.19
N TRP A 62 -26.60 30.27 7.10
CA TRP A 62 -25.79 30.08 5.89
C TRP A 62 -26.46 29.20 4.83
N MET A 63 -27.53 28.47 5.19
CA MET A 63 -28.24 27.53 4.33
C MET A 63 -29.63 28.01 3.91
N VAL A 64 -29.98 29.24 4.22
CA VAL A 64 -31.33 29.80 3.97
C VAL A 64 -31.72 29.78 2.49
N SER A 65 -30.77 29.91 1.58
CA SER A 65 -31.04 29.88 0.11
C SER A 65 -30.95 28.47 -0.48
N THR A 66 -30.53 27.45 0.28
CA THR A 66 -30.37 26.07 -0.22
C THR A 66 -31.66 25.29 0.01
N THR A 67 -32.17 24.69 -1.04
CA THR A 67 -33.39 23.86 -1.01
C THR A 67 -33.07 22.38 -0.86
N TRP A 68 -34.08 21.55 -0.57
CA TRP A 68 -33.95 20.10 -0.60
C TRP A 68 -33.62 19.56 -1.99
N GLU A 69 -34.05 20.23 -3.03
CA GLU A 69 -33.75 19.91 -4.42
C GLU A 69 -32.26 20.15 -4.69
N ASP A 70 -31.72 21.29 -4.27
CA ASP A 70 -30.28 21.58 -4.38
C ASP A 70 -29.42 20.54 -3.64
N ALA A 71 -29.84 20.16 -2.43
CA ALA A 71 -29.14 19.13 -1.65
C ALA A 71 -29.17 17.75 -2.32
N PHE A 72 -30.29 17.41 -3.00
CA PHE A 72 -30.42 16.15 -3.73
C PHE A 72 -29.58 16.13 -5.01
N HIS A 73 -29.54 17.23 -5.76
CA HIS A 73 -28.67 17.39 -6.92
C HIS A 73 -27.19 17.33 -6.51
N PHE A 74 -26.80 18.05 -5.45
CA PHE A 74 -25.45 17.99 -4.88
C PHE A 74 -25.04 16.58 -4.46
N ALA A 75 -25.93 15.82 -3.82
CA ALA A 75 -25.69 14.44 -3.45
C ALA A 75 -25.40 13.54 -4.66
N SER A 76 -26.13 13.80 -5.78
CA SER A 76 -25.93 13.07 -7.04
C SER A 76 -24.64 13.52 -7.76
N ASP A 77 -24.25 14.78 -7.65
CA ASP A 77 -22.95 15.27 -8.09
C ASP A 77 -21.80 14.59 -7.29
N LEU A 78 -21.98 14.44 -5.97
CA LEU A 78 -21.03 13.74 -5.08
C LEU A 78 -20.91 12.24 -5.44
N TRP A 79 -22.01 11.58 -5.82
CA TRP A 79 -21.98 10.24 -6.39
C TRP A 79 -21.10 10.18 -7.63
N GLY A 80 -21.30 11.10 -8.58
CA GLY A 80 -20.46 11.21 -9.77
C GLY A 80 -18.99 11.42 -9.45
N ALA A 81 -18.69 12.31 -8.51
CA ALA A 81 -17.31 12.57 -8.04
C ALA A 81 -16.66 11.34 -7.41
N SER A 82 -17.45 10.54 -6.65
CA SER A 82 -16.97 9.30 -6.04
C SER A 82 -16.61 8.21 -7.05
N LEU A 83 -17.18 8.28 -8.26
CA LEU A 83 -16.83 7.44 -9.41
C LEU A 83 -15.73 8.07 -10.29
N GLY A 84 -15.16 9.21 -9.89
CA GLY A 84 -14.07 9.87 -10.60
C GLY A 84 -14.50 10.92 -11.61
N ALA A 85 -15.78 11.28 -11.68
CA ALA A 85 -16.22 12.42 -12.45
C ALA A 85 -15.63 13.72 -11.90
N ARG A 86 -15.38 14.68 -12.79
CA ARG A 86 -15.12 16.07 -12.38
C ARG A 86 -16.46 16.76 -12.21
N VAL A 87 -16.67 17.35 -11.06
CA VAL A 87 -17.80 18.22 -10.76
C VAL A 87 -17.31 19.66 -10.81
N VAL A 88 -18.05 20.54 -11.50
CA VAL A 88 -17.70 21.94 -11.66
C VAL A 88 -18.88 22.78 -11.16
N SER A 89 -18.65 23.56 -10.10
CA SER A 89 -19.64 24.46 -9.54
C SER A 89 -19.04 25.86 -9.47
N GLY A 90 -19.48 26.75 -10.36
CA GLY A 90 -18.87 28.06 -10.55
C GLY A 90 -17.38 27.93 -10.97
N ASP A 91 -16.51 28.60 -10.25
CA ASP A 91 -15.05 28.58 -10.49
C ASP A 91 -14.34 27.41 -9.79
N VAL A 92 -15.07 26.59 -9.03
CA VAL A 92 -14.50 25.48 -8.28
C VAL A 92 -14.75 24.17 -9.00
N SER A 93 -13.68 23.38 -9.17
CA SER A 93 -13.80 22.01 -9.67
C SER A 93 -13.28 21.02 -8.65
N TYR A 94 -14.02 19.94 -8.42
CA TYR A 94 -13.57 18.87 -7.54
C TYR A 94 -13.73 17.48 -8.15
N ARG A 95 -12.83 16.61 -7.79
CA ARG A 95 -12.83 15.18 -8.09
C ARG A 95 -12.19 14.46 -6.91
N ALA A 96 -12.92 13.59 -6.26
CA ALA A 96 -12.44 12.87 -5.10
C ALA A 96 -13.02 11.46 -5.12
N VAL A 97 -12.14 10.46 -5.34
CA VAL A 97 -12.52 9.04 -5.35
C VAL A 97 -12.17 8.44 -4.00
N PRO A 98 -13.16 8.13 -3.15
CA PRO A 98 -12.91 7.42 -1.89
C PRO A 98 -12.69 5.95 -2.17
N LEU A 99 -11.45 5.46 -2.09
CA LEU A 99 -11.11 4.08 -2.45
C LEU A 99 -11.85 3.05 -1.58
N LEU A 100 -12.14 3.35 -0.30
CA LEU A 100 -12.94 2.44 0.52
C LEU A 100 -14.36 2.29 -0.04
N PHE A 101 -14.95 3.38 -0.52
CA PHE A 101 -16.27 3.33 -1.14
C PHE A 101 -16.27 2.49 -2.43
N VAL A 102 -15.24 2.63 -3.26
CA VAL A 102 -15.05 1.78 -4.45
C VAL A 102 -14.95 0.29 -4.06
N LEU A 103 -14.19 -0.04 -3.01
CA LEU A 103 -14.10 -1.41 -2.50
C LEU A 103 -15.45 -1.92 -1.97
N LEU A 104 -16.22 -1.08 -1.28
CA LEU A 104 -17.57 -1.41 -0.82
C LEU A 104 -18.52 -1.66 -2.01
N LEU A 105 -18.46 -0.86 -3.07
CA LEU A 105 -19.26 -1.05 -4.28
C LEU A 105 -18.89 -2.37 -5.00
N ILE A 106 -17.61 -2.71 -5.09
CA ILE A 106 -17.16 -4.00 -5.63
C ILE A 106 -17.73 -5.14 -4.78
N GLY A 107 -17.62 -5.03 -3.46
CA GLY A 107 -18.15 -6.02 -2.52
C GLY A 107 -19.66 -6.17 -2.61
N LEU A 108 -20.41 -5.05 -2.68
CA LEU A 108 -21.86 -5.01 -2.84
C LEU A 108 -22.29 -5.65 -4.15
N THR A 109 -21.67 -5.26 -5.27
CA THR A 109 -21.95 -5.84 -6.60
C THR A 109 -21.71 -7.34 -6.58
N LYS A 110 -20.57 -7.78 -6.02
CA LYS A 110 -20.25 -9.19 -5.85
C LYS A 110 -21.31 -9.93 -5.01
N LEU A 111 -21.74 -9.33 -3.89
CA LEU A 111 -22.75 -9.92 -3.00
C LEU A 111 -24.07 -10.15 -3.74
N LEU A 112 -24.51 -9.18 -4.55
CA LEU A 112 -25.72 -9.31 -5.35
C LEU A 112 -25.58 -10.35 -6.47
N LEU A 113 -24.39 -10.48 -7.05
CA LEU A 113 -24.08 -11.49 -8.07
C LEU A 113 -24.08 -12.92 -7.51
N LEU A 114 -23.90 -13.14 -6.20
CA LEU A 114 -23.99 -14.47 -5.58
C LEU A 114 -25.34 -15.15 -5.86
N GLN A 115 -26.41 -14.39 -5.96
CA GLN A 115 -27.75 -14.90 -6.28
C GLN A 115 -27.83 -15.46 -7.71
N GLY A 116 -26.96 -15.00 -8.61
CA GLY A 116 -26.86 -15.45 -10.00
C GLY A 116 -25.98 -16.68 -10.22
N ARG A 117 -25.29 -17.20 -9.19
CA ARG A 117 -24.36 -18.36 -9.33
C ARG A 117 -25.02 -19.65 -9.85
N ARG A 118 -26.34 -19.76 -9.76
CA ARG A 118 -27.10 -20.92 -10.27
C ARG A 118 -27.18 -20.96 -11.79
N PHE A 119 -26.83 -19.85 -12.45
CA PHE A 119 -26.87 -19.70 -13.89
C PHE A 119 -25.46 -19.82 -14.50
N SER A 120 -25.36 -19.61 -15.82
CA SER A 120 -24.09 -19.65 -16.52
C SER A 120 -23.09 -18.61 -15.99
N PRO A 121 -21.82 -18.95 -15.72
CA PRO A 121 -20.78 -17.97 -15.36
C PRO A 121 -20.67 -16.81 -16.36
N ALA A 122 -20.93 -17.07 -17.65
CA ALA A 122 -20.95 -16.04 -18.69
C ALA A 122 -22.05 -14.98 -18.48
N SER A 123 -23.12 -15.28 -17.73
CA SER A 123 -24.17 -14.32 -17.43
C SER A 123 -23.68 -13.21 -16.49
N GLN A 124 -22.68 -13.47 -15.64
CA GLN A 124 -22.18 -12.50 -14.65
C GLN A 124 -21.65 -11.22 -15.30
N TRP A 125 -21.14 -11.31 -16.53
CA TRP A 125 -20.66 -10.14 -17.28
C TRP A 125 -21.78 -9.14 -17.64
N MET A 126 -23.03 -9.56 -17.58
CA MET A 126 -24.19 -8.67 -17.82
C MET A 126 -24.42 -7.66 -16.69
N ALA A 127 -23.79 -7.84 -15.54
CA ALA A 127 -23.76 -6.83 -14.48
C ALA A 127 -23.06 -5.52 -14.93
N ILE A 128 -22.07 -5.63 -15.85
CA ILE A 128 -21.30 -4.48 -16.33
C ILE A 128 -22.24 -3.44 -16.98
N PRO A 129 -22.97 -3.75 -18.06
CA PRO A 129 -23.86 -2.75 -18.65
C PRO A 129 -24.95 -2.30 -17.68
N GLY A 130 -25.49 -3.19 -16.84
CA GLY A 130 -26.51 -2.83 -15.84
C GLY A 130 -26.03 -1.77 -14.85
N PHE A 131 -24.88 -2.01 -14.22
CA PHE A 131 -24.26 -1.05 -13.28
C PHE A 131 -23.85 0.25 -14.00
N THR A 132 -23.09 0.12 -15.11
CA THR A 132 -22.50 1.27 -15.79
C THR A 132 -23.57 2.25 -16.27
N VAL A 133 -24.59 1.76 -16.99
CA VAL A 133 -25.67 2.63 -17.52
C VAL A 133 -26.41 3.30 -16.36
N THR A 134 -26.80 2.54 -15.34
CA THR A 134 -27.50 3.09 -14.17
C THR A 134 -26.65 4.11 -13.43
N ALA A 135 -25.37 3.81 -13.16
CA ALA A 135 -24.47 4.71 -12.46
C ALA A 135 -24.29 6.05 -13.18
N LEU A 136 -24.15 6.01 -14.52
CA LEU A 136 -24.00 7.22 -15.34
C LEU A 136 -25.30 8.01 -15.48
N LEU A 137 -26.46 7.33 -15.55
CA LEU A 137 -27.78 8.00 -15.56
C LEU A 137 -28.05 8.70 -14.24
N LEU A 138 -27.70 8.09 -13.10
CA LEU A 138 -27.85 8.72 -11.79
C LEU A 138 -26.90 9.91 -11.61
N ALA A 139 -25.66 9.82 -12.11
CA ALA A 139 -24.70 10.91 -12.02
C ALA A 139 -25.06 12.08 -12.97
N GLY A 140 -25.36 11.80 -14.24
CA GLY A 140 -25.54 12.85 -15.25
C GLY A 140 -27.00 13.21 -15.53
N GLY A 141 -27.99 12.37 -15.14
CA GLY A 141 -29.40 12.63 -15.29
C GLY A 141 -30.02 13.36 -14.10
N ILE A 142 -29.43 13.19 -12.89
CA ILE A 142 -29.87 13.85 -11.66
C ILE A 142 -28.85 14.91 -11.24
N GLY A 143 -27.55 14.62 -11.32
CA GLY A 143 -26.50 15.62 -11.07
C GLY A 143 -26.51 16.72 -12.12
N THR A 144 -26.23 17.94 -11.69
CA THR A 144 -26.28 19.15 -12.54
C THR A 144 -24.95 19.63 -13.04
N ASN A 145 -23.86 19.28 -12.31
CA ASN A 145 -22.52 19.83 -12.53
C ASN A 145 -21.47 18.76 -12.89
N VAL A 146 -21.89 17.55 -13.25
CA VAL A 146 -21.04 16.38 -13.43
C VAL A 146 -20.60 16.19 -14.87
N SER A 147 -19.30 16.03 -15.09
CA SER A 147 -18.78 15.49 -16.35
C SER A 147 -18.76 13.95 -16.30
N VAL A 148 -19.81 13.30 -16.80
CA VAL A 148 -20.03 11.83 -16.71
C VAL A 148 -18.90 10.98 -17.31
N TRP A 149 -18.18 11.52 -18.30
CA TRP A 149 -17.06 10.80 -18.94
C TRP A 149 -15.94 10.43 -17.95
N GLY A 150 -15.74 11.25 -16.91
CA GLY A 150 -14.77 10.98 -15.86
C GLY A 150 -15.18 9.81 -14.94
N ALA A 151 -16.49 9.54 -14.80
CA ALA A 151 -17.00 8.41 -14.03
C ALA A 151 -16.95 7.08 -14.79
N LEU A 152 -16.93 7.11 -16.12
CA LEU A 152 -17.01 5.92 -16.98
C LEU A 152 -15.97 4.83 -16.64
N PRO A 153 -14.67 5.13 -16.39
CA PRO A 153 -13.70 4.10 -16.06
C PRO A 153 -14.07 3.30 -14.81
N LEU A 154 -14.44 3.96 -13.71
CA LEU A 154 -14.81 3.25 -12.48
C LEU A 154 -16.20 2.62 -12.57
N ALA A 155 -17.13 3.23 -13.28
CA ALA A 155 -18.46 2.65 -13.53
C ALA A 155 -18.38 1.32 -14.29
N ILE A 156 -17.34 1.11 -15.13
CA ILE A 156 -17.05 -0.17 -15.78
C ILE A 156 -16.20 -1.08 -14.88
N MET A 157 -15.15 -0.55 -14.23
CA MET A 157 -14.19 -1.36 -13.48
C MET A 157 -14.81 -2.02 -12.25
N ILE A 158 -15.71 -1.34 -11.55
CA ILE A 158 -16.38 -1.87 -10.35
C ILE A 158 -17.11 -3.18 -10.65
N PRO A 159 -18.10 -3.22 -11.55
CA PRO A 159 -18.80 -4.45 -11.87
C PRO A 159 -17.93 -5.45 -12.63
N LEU A 160 -16.94 -5.01 -13.40
CA LEU A 160 -15.95 -5.88 -14.07
C LEU A 160 -15.16 -6.70 -13.04
N ILE A 161 -14.61 -6.06 -12.01
CA ILE A 161 -13.85 -6.73 -10.95
C ILE A 161 -14.76 -7.69 -10.18
N ALA A 162 -15.97 -7.27 -9.84
CA ALA A 162 -16.94 -8.10 -9.12
C ALA A 162 -17.34 -9.34 -9.94
N ALA A 163 -17.65 -9.18 -11.23
CA ALA A 163 -18.00 -10.28 -12.14
C ALA A 163 -16.81 -11.22 -12.38
N ALA A 164 -15.61 -10.67 -12.62
CA ALA A 164 -14.40 -11.45 -12.78
C ALA A 164 -14.08 -12.30 -11.55
N TRP A 165 -14.30 -11.73 -10.35
CA TRP A 165 -14.12 -12.45 -9.09
C TRP A 165 -15.10 -13.62 -8.97
N GLU A 166 -16.39 -13.41 -9.30
CA GLU A 166 -17.40 -14.49 -9.26
C GLU A 166 -17.12 -15.58 -10.31
N VAL A 167 -16.75 -15.19 -11.53
CA VAL A 167 -16.38 -16.14 -12.60
C VAL A 167 -15.14 -16.96 -12.20
N ALA A 168 -14.13 -16.34 -11.58
CA ALA A 168 -12.92 -17.03 -11.14
C ALA A 168 -13.18 -18.05 -10.01
N LEU A 169 -14.24 -17.86 -9.22
CA LEU A 169 -14.66 -18.77 -8.17
C LEU A 169 -15.62 -19.87 -8.66
N ALA A 170 -16.12 -19.78 -9.91
CA ALA A 170 -17.02 -20.76 -10.47
C ALA A 170 -16.28 -22.09 -10.75
N PRO A 171 -16.91 -23.27 -10.43
CA PRO A 171 -16.29 -24.58 -10.66
C PRO A 171 -16.02 -24.88 -12.14
N THR A 172 -16.76 -24.22 -13.02
CA THR A 172 -16.68 -24.35 -14.49
C THR A 172 -15.99 -23.13 -15.10
N SER A 173 -15.10 -22.49 -14.36
CA SER A 173 -14.34 -21.36 -14.90
C SER A 173 -13.72 -21.74 -16.23
N LEU A 174 -13.87 -20.85 -17.22
CA LEU A 174 -13.23 -20.98 -18.54
C LEU A 174 -11.82 -21.49 -18.34
N GLU A 175 -11.54 -22.72 -18.82
CA GLU A 175 -10.19 -23.25 -18.89
C GLU A 175 -9.41 -22.46 -19.94
N LEU A 176 -9.14 -21.19 -19.67
CA LEU A 176 -8.03 -20.47 -20.26
C LEU A 176 -6.77 -21.10 -19.66
N ARG A 177 -6.46 -22.31 -20.12
CA ARG A 177 -5.21 -23.00 -19.81
C ARG A 177 -4.07 -22.29 -20.54
N PHE A 178 -3.77 -21.07 -20.12
CA PHE A 178 -2.42 -20.57 -20.30
C PHE A 178 -1.54 -21.38 -19.36
N GLU A 179 -0.76 -22.29 -19.91
CA GLU A 179 0.27 -23.02 -19.16
C GLU A 179 1.40 -22.04 -18.80
N LEU A 180 1.10 -21.12 -17.87
CA LEU A 180 2.11 -20.21 -17.35
C LEU A 180 3.16 -21.02 -16.60
N PRO A 181 4.46 -20.77 -16.81
CA PRO A 181 5.54 -21.35 -16.04
C PRO A 181 5.27 -21.22 -14.53
N ARG A 182 5.75 -22.21 -13.75
CA ARG A 182 5.52 -22.25 -12.30
C ARG A 182 5.94 -20.94 -11.61
N TRP A 183 7.11 -20.41 -11.99
CA TRP A 183 7.67 -19.19 -11.43
C TRP A 183 6.78 -17.96 -11.67
N VAL A 184 6.14 -17.82 -12.86
CA VAL A 184 5.15 -16.74 -13.12
C VAL A 184 3.95 -16.87 -12.20
N ARG A 185 3.36 -18.06 -12.14
CA ARG A 185 2.15 -18.31 -11.34
C ARG A 185 2.38 -18.08 -9.85
N VAL A 186 3.53 -18.54 -9.34
CA VAL A 186 3.92 -18.34 -7.94
C VAL A 186 4.21 -16.86 -7.68
N GLY A 187 4.97 -16.18 -8.55
CA GLY A 187 5.29 -14.76 -8.43
C GLY A 187 4.05 -13.88 -8.40
N VAL A 188 3.12 -14.06 -9.37
CA VAL A 188 1.86 -13.31 -9.43
C VAL A 188 1.01 -13.53 -8.17
N ARG A 189 0.82 -14.79 -7.76
CA ARG A 189 0.02 -15.12 -6.56
C ARG A 189 0.63 -14.54 -5.29
N THR A 190 1.94 -14.59 -5.18
CA THR A 190 2.67 -14.05 -4.04
C THR A 190 2.63 -12.54 -4.04
N GLY A 191 2.90 -11.88 -5.17
CA GLY A 191 2.82 -10.43 -5.32
C GLY A 191 1.43 -9.89 -4.98
N TRP A 192 0.36 -10.53 -5.44
CA TRP A 192 -1.01 -10.17 -5.08
C TRP A 192 -1.26 -10.22 -3.57
N ARG A 193 -0.83 -11.32 -2.91
CA ARG A 193 -0.97 -11.44 -1.45
C ARG A 193 -0.10 -10.45 -0.69
N ALA A 194 1.11 -10.23 -1.18
CA ALA A 194 2.04 -9.27 -0.61
C ALA A 194 1.55 -7.82 -0.76
N SER A 195 0.77 -7.49 -1.79
CA SER A 195 0.14 -6.18 -1.92
C SER A 195 -0.84 -5.90 -0.77
N TRP A 196 -1.60 -6.90 -0.32
CA TRP A 196 -2.43 -6.78 0.88
C TRP A 196 -1.61 -6.63 2.16
N ALA A 197 -0.52 -7.39 2.29
CA ALA A 197 0.39 -7.24 3.43
C ALA A 197 1.05 -5.85 3.45
N LEU A 198 1.41 -5.32 2.28
CA LEU A 198 1.93 -3.96 2.13
C LEU A 198 0.88 -2.90 2.49
N ALA A 199 -0.38 -3.10 2.11
CA ALA A 199 -1.47 -2.20 2.52
C ALA A 199 -1.66 -2.20 4.05
N VAL A 200 -1.59 -3.36 4.70
CA VAL A 200 -1.60 -3.45 6.17
C VAL A 200 -0.38 -2.75 6.77
N TYR A 201 0.80 -2.95 6.20
CA TYR A 201 2.03 -2.28 6.66
C TYR A 201 1.95 -0.76 6.56
N GLY A 202 1.49 -0.22 5.42
CA GLY A 202 1.22 1.22 5.25
C GLY A 202 0.10 1.71 6.17
N GLY A 203 -0.92 0.88 6.43
CA GLY A 203 -2.01 1.16 7.37
C GLY A 203 -1.52 1.26 8.82
N LEU A 204 -0.60 0.40 9.25
CA LEU A 204 0.02 0.48 10.58
C LEU A 204 0.86 1.75 10.73
N PHE A 205 1.59 2.13 9.68
CA PHE A 205 2.32 3.40 9.67
C PHE A 205 1.37 4.59 9.76
N LEU A 206 0.29 4.60 8.97
CA LEU A 206 -0.74 5.66 9.06
C LEU A 206 -1.38 5.71 10.45
N LEU A 207 -1.71 4.57 11.04
CA LEU A 207 -2.27 4.49 12.40
C LEU A 207 -1.31 5.09 13.43
N LEU A 208 -0.02 4.77 13.33
CA LEU A 208 1.00 5.37 14.19
C LEU A 208 1.06 6.90 14.02
N SER A 209 1.04 7.38 12.77
CA SER A 209 0.98 8.83 12.49
C SER A 209 -0.26 9.49 13.07
N VAL A 210 -1.43 8.86 12.97
CA VAL A 210 -2.68 9.35 13.57
C VAL A 210 -2.58 9.42 15.09
N ILE A 211 -2.02 8.41 15.74
CA ILE A 211 -1.85 8.38 17.20
C ILE A 211 -0.91 9.52 17.66
N VAL A 212 0.24 9.65 17.00
CA VAL A 212 1.24 10.68 17.36
C VAL A 212 0.72 12.08 17.11
N SER A 213 -0.04 12.30 16.03
CA SER A 213 -0.55 13.62 15.64
C SER A 213 -1.99 13.87 16.10
N TRP A 214 -2.49 13.12 17.09
CA TRP A 214 -3.89 13.20 17.51
C TRP A 214 -4.35 14.59 17.92
N ALA A 215 -3.50 15.34 18.63
CA ALA A 215 -3.81 16.72 19.05
C ALA A 215 -4.00 17.65 17.84
N GLN A 216 -3.17 17.51 16.80
CA GLN A 216 -3.26 18.30 15.57
C GLN A 216 -4.52 17.94 14.77
N ILE A 217 -4.85 16.65 14.68
CA ILE A 217 -6.08 16.18 14.03
C ILE A 217 -7.31 16.76 14.72
N ARG A 218 -7.34 16.75 16.07
CA ARG A 218 -8.43 17.33 16.84
C ARG A 218 -8.53 18.84 16.62
N GLY A 219 -7.41 19.56 16.65
CA GLY A 219 -7.39 20.99 16.38
C GLY A 219 -7.97 21.34 15.02
N ILE A 220 -7.62 20.59 13.95
CA ILE A 220 -8.21 20.79 12.62
C ILE A 220 -9.71 20.46 12.61
N HIS A 221 -10.12 19.40 13.34
CA HIS A 221 -11.55 19.07 13.47
C HIS A 221 -12.35 20.19 14.14
N GLU A 222 -11.80 20.79 15.19
CA GLU A 222 -12.42 21.91 15.91
C GLU A 222 -12.51 23.18 15.03
N LEU A 223 -11.55 23.40 14.11
CA LEU A 223 -11.62 24.50 13.13
C LEU A 223 -12.79 24.37 12.13
N LEU A 224 -13.32 23.18 11.93
CA LEU A 224 -14.52 22.95 11.08
C LEU A 224 -15.82 23.37 11.79
N LEU A 225 -15.76 23.77 13.07
CA LEU A 225 -16.87 24.25 13.88
C LEU A 225 -18.12 23.34 13.77
N PRO A 226 -18.02 22.03 14.07
CA PRO A 226 -19.17 21.16 14.03
C PRO A 226 -20.20 21.63 15.05
N THR A 227 -21.41 21.95 14.58
CA THR A 227 -22.50 22.51 15.41
C THR A 227 -23.32 21.41 16.10
N SER A 228 -23.23 20.17 15.58
CA SER A 228 -23.99 19.03 16.08
C SER A 228 -23.15 17.76 16.11
N MET A 229 -23.63 16.75 16.87
CA MET A 229 -23.03 15.42 16.83
C MET A 229 -23.13 14.78 15.43
N VAL A 230 -24.18 15.09 14.67
CA VAL A 230 -24.36 14.59 13.30
C VAL A 230 -23.25 15.12 12.40
N ASP A 231 -22.90 16.40 12.50
CA ASP A 231 -21.81 17.02 11.73
C ASP A 231 -20.49 16.31 12.00
N SER A 232 -20.17 16.08 13.28
CA SER A 232 -18.95 15.38 13.67
C SER A 232 -18.91 13.94 13.12
N ILE A 233 -20.02 13.22 13.18
CA ILE A 233 -20.13 11.86 12.64
C ILE A 233 -19.95 11.88 11.11
N MET A 234 -20.55 12.82 10.39
CA MET A 234 -20.43 12.91 8.94
C MET A 234 -19.00 13.25 8.51
N ILE A 235 -18.33 14.16 9.22
CA ILE A 235 -16.92 14.49 8.98
C ILE A 235 -16.02 13.24 9.18
N VAL A 236 -16.23 12.50 10.27
CA VAL A 236 -15.46 11.27 10.53
C VAL A 236 -15.76 10.20 9.48
N LEU A 237 -17.03 9.98 9.14
CA LEU A 237 -17.44 9.00 8.12
C LEU A 237 -16.81 9.31 6.76
N ALA A 238 -16.85 10.58 6.35
CA ALA A 238 -16.21 11.04 5.11
C ALA A 238 -14.71 10.70 5.11
N GLN A 239 -14.00 10.96 6.21
CA GLN A 239 -12.57 10.65 6.31
C GLN A 239 -12.28 9.15 6.30
N LEU A 240 -13.12 8.31 6.95
CA LEU A 240 -12.98 6.86 6.93
C LEU A 240 -13.02 6.30 5.50
N LEU A 241 -13.85 6.89 4.61
CA LEU A 241 -13.93 6.48 3.21
C LEU A 241 -12.61 6.71 2.45
N PHE A 242 -11.77 7.66 2.91
CA PHE A 242 -10.47 7.99 2.32
C PHE A 242 -9.27 7.32 3.02
N ILE A 243 -9.47 6.44 4.01
CA ILE A 243 -8.36 5.72 4.65
C ILE A 243 -7.48 4.96 3.64
N PRO A 244 -8.01 4.20 2.67
CA PRO A 244 -7.15 3.53 1.69
C PRO A 244 -6.36 4.52 0.81
N ASN A 245 -6.90 5.70 0.51
CA ASN A 245 -6.18 6.76 -0.18
C ASN A 245 -4.98 7.22 0.67
N ALA A 246 -5.20 7.47 1.97
CA ALA A 246 -4.15 7.86 2.91
C ALA A 246 -3.07 6.77 3.06
N ILE A 247 -3.45 5.48 3.03
CA ILE A 247 -2.50 4.36 3.03
C ILE A 247 -1.61 4.40 1.79
N VAL A 248 -2.18 4.65 0.60
CA VAL A 248 -1.40 4.79 -0.64
C VAL A 248 -0.44 5.97 -0.55
N TRP A 249 -0.85 7.10 0.05
CA TRP A 249 0.01 8.28 0.26
C TRP A 249 1.11 8.01 1.29
N ALA A 250 0.78 7.28 2.36
CA ALA A 250 1.75 6.84 3.35
C ALA A 250 2.83 5.93 2.73
N LEU A 251 2.45 5.00 1.85
CA LEU A 251 3.39 4.18 1.08
C LEU A 251 4.25 5.01 0.12
N SER A 252 3.69 6.06 -0.50
CA SER A 252 4.45 7.02 -1.30
C SER A 252 5.50 7.77 -0.48
N TRP A 253 5.15 8.14 0.75
CA TRP A 253 6.07 8.79 1.66
C TRP A 253 7.16 7.82 2.13
N LEU A 254 6.80 6.60 2.52
CA LEU A 254 7.75 5.55 2.94
C LEU A 254 8.74 5.18 1.82
N SER A 255 8.32 5.23 0.54
CA SER A 255 9.19 4.97 -0.62
C SER A 255 10.05 6.18 -1.04
N GLY A 256 10.04 7.28 -0.30
CA GLY A 256 10.88 8.45 -0.50
C GLY A 256 10.30 9.58 -1.36
N PRO A 257 9.66 9.36 -2.52
CA PRO A 257 9.14 10.43 -3.38
C PRO A 257 8.08 11.32 -2.74
N GLY A 258 7.30 10.79 -1.78
CA GLY A 258 6.30 11.56 -1.07
C GLY A 258 5.02 11.86 -1.88
N PHE A 259 4.22 12.78 -1.36
CA PHE A 259 2.94 13.19 -1.92
C PHE A 259 2.75 14.70 -1.82
N TYR A 260 1.87 15.24 -2.65
CA TYR A 260 1.51 16.65 -2.65
C TYR A 260 0.25 16.90 -1.83
N LEU A 261 0.29 17.88 -0.91
CA LEU A 261 -0.88 18.48 -0.25
C LEU A 261 -1.18 19.87 -0.84
N GLY A 262 -1.30 19.92 -2.15
CA GLY A 262 -1.40 21.13 -2.95
C GLY A 262 -0.25 21.23 -3.94
N SER A 263 -0.42 22.01 -5.00
CA SER A 263 0.50 22.06 -6.15
C SER A 263 1.97 22.30 -5.79
N ASP A 264 2.23 23.04 -4.70
CA ASP A 264 3.58 23.46 -4.29
C ASP A 264 4.07 22.84 -2.99
N ALA A 265 3.25 22.01 -2.33
CA ALA A 265 3.54 21.45 -1.00
C ALA A 265 3.86 19.95 -1.10
N LEU A 266 5.12 19.61 -1.42
CA LEU A 266 5.60 18.23 -1.45
C LEU A 266 6.01 17.78 -0.03
N HIS A 267 5.27 16.83 0.52
CA HIS A 267 5.61 16.14 1.76
C HIS A 267 6.35 14.83 1.46
N SER A 268 7.61 14.75 1.86
CA SER A 268 8.46 13.56 1.68
C SER A 268 9.37 13.38 2.89
N PRO A 269 10.09 12.25 3.05
CA PRO A 269 11.06 12.09 4.13
C PRO A 269 12.17 13.14 4.15
N THR A 270 12.42 13.83 3.04
CA THR A 270 13.44 14.89 2.91
C THR A 270 12.85 16.28 2.83
N SER A 271 11.52 16.42 2.80
CA SER A 271 10.85 17.73 2.67
C SER A 271 9.57 17.76 3.47
N ALA A 272 9.49 18.67 4.40
CA ALA A 272 8.28 18.97 5.18
C ALA A 272 7.99 20.48 5.05
N PRO A 273 7.27 20.92 3.99
CA PRO A 273 7.01 22.32 3.75
C PRO A 273 6.11 22.90 4.84
N VAL A 274 6.49 24.07 5.34
CA VAL A 274 5.67 24.83 6.27
C VAL A 274 4.68 25.66 5.47
N GLY A 275 3.39 25.42 5.64
CA GLY A 275 2.36 26.16 4.93
C GLY A 275 0.96 25.77 5.36
N PRO A 276 -0.08 26.51 4.94
CA PRO A 276 -1.46 26.16 5.27
C PRO A 276 -1.83 24.80 4.66
N ILE A 277 -2.25 23.87 5.52
CA ILE A 277 -2.77 22.56 5.16
C ILE A 277 -4.29 22.70 4.95
N PRO A 278 -4.90 22.02 3.95
CA PRO A 278 -6.35 21.98 3.85
C PRO A 278 -7.00 21.52 5.17
N ALA A 279 -8.11 22.16 5.56
CA ALA A 279 -8.80 21.88 6.82
C ALA A 279 -9.52 20.49 6.77
N ILE A 280 -8.77 19.44 6.47
CA ILE A 280 -9.21 18.04 6.52
C ILE A 280 -8.48 17.40 7.70
N PRO A 281 -9.18 16.99 8.77
CA PRO A 281 -8.56 16.48 9.99
C PRO A 281 -7.53 15.38 9.76
N LEU A 282 -7.79 14.45 8.82
CA LEU A 282 -6.85 13.38 8.49
C LEU A 282 -5.47 13.90 8.00
N PHE A 283 -5.42 15.10 7.39
CA PHE A 283 -4.15 15.70 6.98
C PHE A 283 -3.31 16.21 8.16
N GLY A 284 -3.90 16.33 9.34
CA GLY A 284 -3.15 16.52 10.58
C GLY A 284 -2.20 15.36 10.92
N ALA A 285 -2.41 14.18 10.35
CA ALA A 285 -1.52 13.04 10.51
C ALA A 285 -0.26 13.10 9.60
N THR A 286 -0.08 14.17 8.79
CA THR A 286 1.13 14.29 7.96
C THR A 286 2.34 14.55 8.86
N PRO A 287 3.49 13.86 8.61
CA PRO A 287 4.69 14.10 9.38
C PRO A 287 5.13 15.57 9.31
N ALA A 288 5.29 16.21 10.44
CA ALA A 288 5.70 17.62 10.54
C ALA A 288 7.22 17.81 10.33
N SER A 289 8.00 16.74 10.39
CA SER A 289 9.46 16.74 10.22
C SER A 289 9.89 15.88 9.03
N ALA A 290 11.06 16.18 8.48
CA ALA A 290 11.71 15.44 7.43
C ALA A 290 12.84 14.58 8.02
N PRO A 291 12.59 13.32 8.41
CA PRO A 291 13.54 12.47 9.11
C PRO A 291 14.72 12.03 8.24
N GLY A 292 14.63 12.18 6.91
CA GLY A 292 15.66 11.78 5.96
C GLY A 292 15.38 10.45 5.27
N ASN A 293 16.20 10.12 4.28
CA ASN A 293 16.00 8.97 3.39
C ASN A 293 16.16 7.59 4.07
N TRP A 294 16.62 7.51 5.32
CA TRP A 294 16.72 6.22 6.02
C TRP A 294 15.38 5.49 6.15
N VAL A 295 14.27 6.23 6.03
CA VAL A 295 12.90 5.69 6.09
C VAL A 295 12.64 4.64 5.00
N ILE A 296 13.30 4.75 3.82
CA ILE A 296 13.20 3.74 2.74
C ILE A 296 13.63 2.33 3.20
N LEU A 297 14.49 2.24 4.22
CA LEU A 297 14.86 0.95 4.79
C LEU A 297 13.65 0.14 5.25
N ALA A 298 12.56 0.81 5.64
CA ALA A 298 11.33 0.16 6.05
C ALA A 298 10.73 -0.72 4.93
N LEU A 299 10.76 -0.27 3.67
CA LEU A 299 10.29 -1.04 2.53
C LEU A 299 11.30 -2.10 2.05
N ILE A 300 12.59 -1.84 2.21
CA ILE A 300 13.62 -2.87 1.98
C ILE A 300 13.44 -4.02 2.99
N VAL A 301 13.20 -3.72 4.27
CA VAL A 301 12.92 -4.73 5.31
C VAL A 301 11.64 -5.52 4.98
N PHE A 302 10.59 -4.86 4.48
CA PHE A 302 9.40 -5.55 3.98
C PHE A 302 9.76 -6.51 2.82
N GLY A 303 10.61 -6.07 1.89
CA GLY A 303 11.12 -6.90 0.80
C GLY A 303 11.94 -8.09 1.31
N VAL A 304 12.79 -7.90 2.32
CA VAL A 304 13.53 -8.98 2.99
C VAL A 304 12.58 -10.01 3.59
N ALA A 305 11.57 -9.56 4.35
CA ALA A 305 10.57 -10.46 4.93
C ALA A 305 9.82 -11.28 3.87
N LEU A 306 9.49 -10.64 2.74
CA LEU A 306 8.86 -11.32 1.60
C LEU A 306 9.82 -12.31 0.92
N GLY A 307 11.09 -11.97 0.80
CA GLY A 307 12.15 -12.86 0.31
C GLY A 307 12.31 -14.10 1.19
N VAL A 308 12.34 -13.93 2.51
CA VAL A 308 12.35 -15.04 3.49
C VAL A 308 11.11 -15.92 3.31
N TYR A 309 9.93 -15.33 3.21
CA TYR A 309 8.69 -16.08 2.97
C TYR A 309 8.75 -16.89 1.68
N LEU A 310 9.20 -16.29 0.57
CA LEU A 310 9.36 -16.98 -0.72
C LEU A 310 10.32 -18.15 -0.58
N ARG A 311 11.46 -17.93 0.03
CA ARG A 311 12.51 -18.95 0.20
C ARG A 311 12.03 -20.13 1.04
N LEU A 312 11.38 -19.86 2.21
CA LEU A 312 10.93 -20.90 3.13
C LEU A 312 9.72 -21.69 2.61
N ARG A 313 8.83 -21.04 1.85
CA ARG A 313 7.53 -21.62 1.46
C ARG A 313 7.45 -22.05 -0.01
N LYS A 314 8.25 -21.45 -0.89
CA LYS A 314 8.14 -21.58 -2.34
C LYS A 314 9.47 -21.77 -3.04
N GLY A 315 10.58 -21.80 -2.28
CA GLY A 315 11.93 -21.94 -2.83
C GLY A 315 12.07 -23.16 -3.74
N THR A 316 12.94 -23.04 -4.73
CA THR A 316 13.29 -24.06 -5.72
C THR A 316 14.77 -24.36 -5.61
N GLU A 317 15.23 -25.40 -6.31
CA GLU A 317 16.65 -25.70 -6.42
C GLU A 317 17.36 -24.75 -7.40
N SER A 318 16.59 -24.11 -8.31
CA SER A 318 17.10 -23.15 -9.27
C SER A 318 17.09 -21.73 -8.71
N LEU A 319 18.27 -21.14 -8.57
CA LEU A 319 18.42 -19.73 -8.15
C LEU A 319 17.67 -18.78 -9.10
N LEU A 320 17.75 -19.03 -10.40
CA LEU A 320 17.09 -18.18 -11.40
C LEU A 320 15.55 -18.20 -11.26
N ASP A 321 14.96 -19.37 -11.00
CA ASP A 321 13.53 -19.48 -10.80
C ASP A 321 13.07 -18.71 -9.55
N ASP A 322 13.84 -18.77 -8.46
CA ASP A 322 13.56 -18.03 -7.24
C ASP A 322 13.71 -16.50 -7.45
N LEU A 323 14.71 -16.06 -8.21
CA LEU A 323 14.87 -14.65 -8.60
C LEU A 323 13.72 -14.17 -9.49
N TYR A 324 13.32 -14.97 -10.49
CA TYR A 324 12.16 -14.62 -11.34
C TYR A 324 10.85 -14.57 -10.55
N GLN A 325 10.62 -15.49 -9.62
CA GLN A 325 9.45 -15.46 -8.74
C GLN A 325 9.41 -14.17 -7.91
N GLY A 326 10.55 -13.79 -7.34
CA GLY A 326 10.70 -12.56 -6.54
C GLY A 326 10.51 -11.31 -7.39
N GLY A 327 11.14 -11.25 -8.54
CA GLY A 327 11.02 -10.12 -9.48
C GLY A 327 9.59 -9.90 -9.93
N ILE A 328 8.87 -10.97 -10.32
CA ILE A 328 7.44 -10.88 -10.70
C ILE A 328 6.58 -10.44 -9.51
N ALA A 329 6.86 -10.94 -8.30
CA ALA A 329 6.12 -10.51 -7.12
C ALA A 329 6.29 -9.00 -6.90
N ALA A 330 7.51 -8.46 -7.03
CA ALA A 330 7.78 -7.03 -6.92
C ALA A 330 7.07 -6.22 -8.03
N VAL A 331 7.07 -6.70 -9.29
CA VAL A 331 6.34 -6.06 -10.39
C VAL A 331 4.83 -6.01 -10.10
N VAL A 332 4.24 -7.09 -9.60
CA VAL A 332 2.81 -7.13 -9.26
C VAL A 332 2.49 -6.15 -8.14
N ILE A 333 3.33 -6.07 -7.10
CA ILE A 333 3.17 -5.10 -5.99
C ILE A 333 3.19 -3.67 -6.54
N ALA A 334 4.18 -3.34 -7.37
CA ALA A 334 4.31 -2.01 -7.97
C ALA A 334 3.15 -1.67 -8.91
N ALA A 335 2.66 -2.64 -9.69
CA ALA A 335 1.50 -2.46 -10.56
C ALA A 335 0.21 -2.22 -9.76
N VAL A 336 -0.03 -2.98 -8.69
CA VAL A 336 -1.18 -2.77 -7.79
C VAL A 336 -1.10 -1.40 -7.14
N TYR A 337 0.09 -1.01 -6.64
CA TYR A 337 0.32 0.32 -6.09
C TYR A 337 0.04 1.42 -7.13
N LEU A 338 0.55 1.30 -8.35
CA LEU A 338 0.33 2.28 -9.42
C LEU A 338 -1.16 2.45 -9.74
N VAL A 339 -1.89 1.34 -9.90
CA VAL A 339 -3.34 1.36 -10.18
C VAL A 339 -4.11 2.03 -9.03
N THR A 340 -3.81 1.69 -7.78
CA THR A 340 -4.47 2.30 -6.62
C THR A 340 -4.09 3.78 -6.45
N SER A 341 -2.85 4.15 -6.77
CA SER A 341 -2.38 5.55 -6.70
C SER A 341 -3.07 6.45 -7.72
N LEU A 342 -3.40 5.94 -8.92
CA LEU A 342 -4.20 6.67 -9.92
C LEU A 342 -5.60 7.03 -9.39
N GLY A 343 -6.22 6.12 -8.62
CA GLY A 343 -7.51 6.36 -7.97
C GLY A 343 -7.42 7.23 -6.71
N SER A 344 -6.26 7.36 -6.09
CA SER A 344 -6.10 8.06 -4.81
C SER A 344 -5.88 9.56 -4.94
N ALA A 345 -5.63 10.09 -6.14
CA ALA A 345 -5.42 11.51 -6.36
C ALA A 345 -6.73 12.29 -6.29
N LEU A 346 -6.66 13.48 -5.67
CA LEU A 346 -7.78 14.37 -5.44
C LEU A 346 -7.57 15.71 -6.15
N VAL A 347 -8.67 16.32 -6.53
CA VAL A 347 -8.77 17.73 -6.95
C VAL A 347 -9.84 18.34 -6.05
N LEU A 348 -9.50 19.32 -5.24
CA LEU A 348 -10.42 19.93 -4.27
C LEU A 348 -10.69 21.41 -4.58
N GLY A 349 -10.27 21.90 -5.74
CA GLY A 349 -10.45 23.28 -6.14
C GLY A 349 -9.54 23.69 -7.30
N THR A 350 -9.31 24.99 -7.41
CA THR A 350 -8.37 25.62 -8.34
C THR A 350 -7.10 26.08 -7.61
N GLY A 351 -6.07 26.50 -8.34
CA GLY A 351 -4.81 26.99 -7.78
C GLY A 351 -4.10 25.91 -6.94
N ARG A 352 -3.83 26.17 -5.69
CA ARG A 352 -3.07 25.25 -4.82
C ARG A 352 -3.76 23.91 -4.62
N LEU A 353 -5.09 23.86 -4.57
CA LEU A 353 -5.87 22.64 -4.36
C LEU A 353 -6.18 21.88 -5.66
N ALA A 354 -5.59 22.29 -6.79
CA ALA A 354 -5.79 21.64 -8.08
C ALA A 354 -5.22 20.21 -8.13
N PHE A 355 -4.28 19.87 -7.25
CA PHE A 355 -3.74 18.51 -7.14
C PHE A 355 -3.31 18.17 -5.71
N LEU A 356 -3.85 17.07 -5.21
CA LEU A 356 -3.43 16.42 -3.96
C LEU A 356 -3.26 14.93 -4.25
N GLY A 357 -2.11 14.38 -3.91
CA GLY A 357 -1.88 12.95 -4.16
C GLY A 357 -0.42 12.55 -4.26
N PRO A 358 -0.16 11.25 -4.41
CA PRO A 358 1.17 10.68 -4.47
C PRO A 358 1.89 11.04 -5.77
N ARG A 359 3.21 10.98 -5.78
CA ARG A 359 4.03 11.00 -6.99
C ARG A 359 3.99 9.61 -7.67
N MET A 360 2.87 9.28 -8.29
CA MET A 360 2.42 7.94 -8.70
C MET A 360 3.52 7.09 -9.34
N SER A 361 4.07 7.53 -10.48
CA SER A 361 5.05 6.75 -11.25
C SER A 361 6.37 6.60 -10.51
N LEU A 362 6.85 7.68 -9.90
CA LEU A 362 8.13 7.67 -9.18
C LEU A 362 8.03 6.80 -7.91
N SER A 363 6.93 6.92 -7.16
CA SER A 363 6.72 6.09 -5.98
C SER A 363 6.54 4.61 -6.33
N ALA A 364 5.88 4.29 -7.45
CA ALA A 364 5.77 2.91 -7.92
C ALA A 364 7.14 2.33 -8.29
N LEU A 365 8.00 3.13 -8.93
CA LEU A 365 9.35 2.72 -9.31
C LEU A 365 10.25 2.52 -8.07
N CYS A 366 10.24 3.48 -7.13
CA CYS A 366 11.01 3.37 -5.89
C CYS A 366 10.56 2.15 -5.07
N LEU A 367 9.25 2.00 -4.86
CA LEU A 367 8.67 0.87 -4.16
C LEU A 367 9.03 -0.48 -4.83
N PHE A 368 9.00 -0.53 -6.16
CA PHE A 368 9.49 -1.70 -6.90
C PHE A 368 10.95 -1.98 -6.58
N ALA A 369 11.83 -0.98 -6.66
CA ALA A 369 13.27 -1.13 -6.47
C ALA A 369 13.60 -1.57 -5.03
N GLU A 370 12.96 -0.97 -4.02
CA GLU A 370 13.17 -1.25 -2.60
C GLU A 370 12.70 -2.67 -2.24
N VAL A 371 11.49 -3.04 -2.64
CA VAL A 371 10.95 -4.38 -2.38
C VAL A 371 11.75 -5.44 -3.16
N ALA A 372 12.07 -5.18 -4.43
CA ALA A 372 12.89 -6.08 -5.23
C ALA A 372 14.28 -6.27 -4.63
N LEU A 373 14.93 -5.18 -4.20
CA LEU A 373 16.24 -5.23 -3.54
C LEU A 373 16.20 -6.12 -2.29
N GLY A 374 15.22 -5.94 -1.42
CA GLY A 374 15.04 -6.76 -0.22
C GLY A 374 14.85 -8.25 -0.55
N ILE A 375 13.99 -8.56 -1.53
CA ILE A 375 13.77 -9.95 -2.00
C ILE A 375 15.06 -10.54 -2.58
N LEU A 376 15.71 -9.82 -3.49
CA LEU A 376 16.91 -10.29 -4.19
C LEU A 376 18.08 -10.54 -3.21
N LEU A 377 18.30 -9.62 -2.26
CA LEU A 377 19.30 -9.78 -1.21
C LEU A 377 19.03 -11.05 -0.41
N THR A 378 17.79 -11.27 0.00
CA THR A 378 17.43 -12.45 0.80
C THR A 378 17.61 -13.74 0.01
N VAL A 379 17.13 -13.79 -1.23
CA VAL A 379 17.27 -14.97 -2.11
C VAL A 379 18.74 -15.24 -2.37
N ALA A 380 19.51 -14.22 -2.75
CA ALA A 380 20.95 -14.36 -3.04
C ALA A 380 21.75 -14.87 -1.83
N VAL A 381 21.45 -14.40 -0.62
CA VAL A 381 22.19 -14.81 0.60
C VAL A 381 21.73 -16.18 1.11
N SER A 382 20.44 -16.51 1.00
CA SER A 382 19.88 -17.73 1.60
C SER A 382 19.81 -18.93 0.65
N HIS A 383 20.13 -18.77 -0.63
CA HIS A 383 20.08 -19.87 -1.59
C HIS A 383 21.25 -20.85 -1.38
N PRO A 384 21.05 -22.19 -1.42
CA PRO A 384 22.10 -23.18 -1.21
C PRO A 384 23.31 -22.97 -2.11
N VAL A 385 23.10 -22.71 -3.38
CA VAL A 385 24.18 -22.43 -4.36
C VAL A 385 25.04 -21.24 -3.93
N SER A 386 24.41 -20.15 -3.45
CA SER A 386 25.14 -18.97 -2.98
C SER A 386 25.90 -19.24 -1.69
N VAL A 387 25.32 -20.02 -0.80
CA VAL A 387 25.96 -20.44 0.46
C VAL A 387 27.17 -21.36 0.19
N GLU A 388 27.05 -22.30 -0.73
CA GLU A 388 28.15 -23.17 -1.15
C GLU A 388 29.29 -22.35 -1.78
N TRP A 389 28.97 -21.47 -2.71
CA TRP A 389 29.94 -20.58 -3.33
C TRP A 389 30.63 -19.66 -2.32
N ALA A 390 29.89 -19.11 -1.34
CA ALA A 390 30.48 -18.33 -0.26
C ALA A 390 31.41 -19.16 0.63
N ARG A 391 31.07 -20.41 0.93
CA ARG A 391 31.94 -21.35 1.67
C ARG A 391 33.19 -21.64 0.90
N GLU A 392 33.12 -21.89 -0.39
CA GLU A 392 34.26 -22.11 -1.27
C GLU A 392 35.22 -20.90 -1.28
N LEU A 393 34.65 -19.67 -1.43
CA LEU A 393 35.45 -18.45 -1.38
C LEU A 393 36.18 -18.27 -0.04
N VAL A 394 35.47 -18.52 1.07
CA VAL A 394 36.03 -18.42 2.41
C VAL A 394 37.13 -19.47 2.61
N SER A 395 36.92 -20.70 2.13
CA SER A 395 37.93 -21.78 2.22
C SER A 395 39.17 -21.48 1.39
N ALA A 396 38.98 -20.99 0.15
CA ALA A 396 40.06 -20.55 -0.72
C ALA A 396 40.84 -19.34 -0.13
N GLY A 397 40.12 -18.40 0.51
CA GLY A 397 40.74 -17.28 1.22
C GLY A 397 41.60 -17.74 2.41
N LYS A 398 41.08 -18.67 3.23
CA LYS A 398 41.83 -19.26 4.34
C LYS A 398 43.04 -20.02 3.85
N ALA A 399 42.97 -20.79 2.76
CA ALA A 399 44.07 -21.49 2.17
C ALA A 399 45.20 -20.53 1.74
N ARG A 400 44.89 -19.43 1.05
CA ARG A 400 45.83 -18.38 0.65
C ARG A 400 46.51 -17.69 1.84
N VAL A 401 45.77 -17.41 2.91
CA VAL A 401 46.34 -16.82 4.14
C VAL A 401 47.27 -17.81 4.82
N HIS A 402 46.89 -19.09 4.85
CA HIS A 402 47.75 -20.15 5.42
C HIS A 402 49.06 -20.31 4.64
N GLU A 403 48.95 -20.32 3.32
CA GLU A 403 50.11 -20.40 2.41
C GLU A 403 51.03 -19.19 2.55
N ARG A 404 50.52 -17.97 2.67
CA ARG A 404 51.29 -16.76 2.96
C ARG A 404 52.02 -16.86 4.31
N ARG A 405 51.35 -17.32 5.38
CA ARG A 405 51.96 -17.50 6.69
C ARG A 405 53.06 -18.53 6.66
N HIS A 406 52.92 -19.62 5.89
CA HIS A 406 53.98 -20.60 5.71
C HIS A 406 55.16 -20.04 4.90
N HIS A 407 54.94 -19.23 3.87
CA HIS A 407 56.03 -18.56 3.15
C HIS A 407 56.75 -17.51 4.01
N GLU A 408 56.05 -16.75 4.82
CA GLU A 408 56.65 -15.79 5.75
C GLU A 408 57.42 -16.50 6.87
N ALA A 409 56.93 -17.60 7.38
CA ALA A 409 57.66 -18.44 8.36
C ALA A 409 58.92 -19.10 7.76
N ALA A 410 58.84 -19.50 6.48
CA ALA A 410 59.99 -20.05 5.77
C ALA A 410 61.02 -18.98 5.36
N ALA A 411 60.59 -17.74 5.11
CA ALA A 411 61.49 -16.61 4.77
C ALA A 411 62.10 -15.93 6.01
N GLY A 412 61.46 -16.09 7.19
CA GLY A 412 61.95 -15.56 8.49
C GLY A 412 62.84 -16.49 9.28
N GLY A 413 63.21 -17.68 8.74
CA GLY A 413 64.09 -18.63 9.35
C GLY A 413 65.54 -18.14 9.37
N VAL A 414 65.90 -17.40 10.41
CA VAL A 414 67.28 -17.21 10.82
C VAL A 414 67.87 -18.58 11.19
N ALA A 415 68.91 -18.96 10.50
CA ALA A 415 69.64 -20.21 10.77
C ALA A 415 69.97 -20.35 12.26
N PRO A 416 69.87 -21.55 12.86
CA PRO A 416 70.29 -21.75 14.23
C PRO A 416 71.83 -21.65 14.26
N VAL A 417 72.32 -20.72 15.03
CA VAL A 417 73.72 -20.69 15.45
C VAL A 417 73.99 -21.92 16.36
N GLU A 418 74.79 -22.84 15.85
CA GLU A 418 75.29 -24.01 16.54
C GLU A 418 76.29 -23.55 17.63
N LEU A 419 75.81 -23.47 18.87
CA LEU A 419 76.68 -23.34 20.04
C LEU A 419 76.86 -24.72 20.67
N ALA A 420 77.98 -25.32 20.32
CA ALA A 420 78.49 -26.47 20.98
C ALA A 420 78.85 -26.18 22.47
N SER A 421 78.25 -26.92 23.39
CA SER A 421 78.81 -27.15 24.71
C SER A 421 78.42 -28.56 25.16
N GLU A 422 79.45 -29.41 25.11
CA GLU A 422 79.56 -30.67 25.83
C GLU A 422 79.28 -30.43 27.30
N VAL A 423 78.67 -31.40 28.01
CA VAL A 423 79.04 -32.03 29.31
C VAL A 423 77.97 -33.05 29.71
N PRO A 424 78.28 -34.07 30.49
CA PRO A 424 77.89 -35.46 30.21
C PRO A 424 76.76 -36.02 31.07
N SER A 425 76.40 -37.25 30.66
CA SER A 425 75.43 -38.16 31.27
C SER A 425 75.66 -38.43 32.76
N GLU A 426 74.59 -38.51 33.52
CA GLU A 426 74.50 -39.42 34.65
C GLU A 426 73.05 -40.01 34.72
N ASP A 427 73.08 -41.35 34.75
CA ASP A 427 71.96 -42.24 34.96
C ASP A 427 71.24 -41.98 36.28
N VAL A 428 69.97 -42.25 36.36
CA VAL A 428 69.32 -43.13 37.34
C VAL A 428 67.89 -43.43 36.96
N ALA A 429 67.58 -44.67 37.04
CA ALA A 429 66.47 -45.53 36.82
C ALA A 429 65.14 -45.19 37.53
N ASP A 430 64.07 -45.69 36.84
CA ASP A 430 62.92 -46.42 37.39
C ASP A 430 62.01 -45.75 38.44
N GLU A 431 60.77 -45.64 38.17
CA GLU A 431 59.75 -46.56 38.70
C GLU A 431 58.29 -46.19 38.24
N GLU A 432 57.64 -47.23 37.89
CA GLU A 432 56.17 -47.33 37.64
C GLU A 432 55.33 -46.79 38.80
N THR A 433 54.18 -46.33 38.57
CA THR A 433 52.90 -47.01 38.90
C THR A 433 51.66 -46.07 38.60
N ALA A 434 50.83 -46.57 37.81
CA ALA A 434 49.42 -46.82 37.91
C ALA A 434 48.53 -45.98 38.87
N GLY A 435 47.35 -45.65 38.39
CA GLY A 435 46.11 -45.58 39.19
C GLY A 435 45.35 -44.25 39.08
N ASP A 436 44.39 -44.30 38.34
CA ASP A 436 42.98 -44.47 38.67
C ASP A 436 42.18 -43.21 39.10
N SER A 437 41.20 -42.94 38.29
CA SER A 437 39.81 -42.58 38.58
C SER A 437 39.41 -41.46 39.56
N LEU A 438 38.33 -40.87 39.16
CA LEU A 438 37.18 -40.29 39.90
C LEU A 438 37.22 -38.76 40.10
N GLU A 439 36.34 -38.11 39.39
CA GLU A 439 34.94 -37.77 39.79
C GLU A 439 34.77 -36.47 40.61
N VAL A 440 33.96 -35.60 40.01
CA VAL A 440 32.85 -34.84 40.61
C VAL A 440 33.15 -33.59 41.48
N ALA A 441 32.35 -32.63 41.14
CA ALA A 441 31.60 -31.63 41.93
C ALA A 441 32.13 -30.20 41.97
N ASP A 442 31.29 -29.35 41.39
CA ASP A 442 30.51 -28.34 42.07
C ASP A 442 31.28 -27.27 42.89
N GLY A 443 30.99 -26.05 42.57
CA GLY A 443 31.39 -24.89 43.37
C GLY A 443 31.00 -23.57 42.70
N VAL A 444 29.74 -23.25 42.73
CA VAL A 444 29.17 -21.94 42.92
C VAL A 444 30.05 -21.06 43.81
N ASP A 445 30.39 -19.82 43.40
CA ASP A 445 30.13 -18.65 44.23
C ASP A 445 30.38 -17.32 43.50
N THR A 446 29.38 -16.55 43.39
CA THR A 446 29.17 -15.13 43.62
C THR A 446 30.36 -14.20 43.58
N ARG A 447 30.23 -13.19 42.71
CA ARG A 447 30.55 -11.79 43.01
C ARG A 447 29.67 -10.88 42.13
N GLU A 448 28.47 -10.55 42.64
CA GLU A 448 27.80 -9.25 42.47
C GLU A 448 28.54 -8.22 43.33
N ASP A 449 28.28 -6.96 42.99
CA ASP A 449 28.65 -5.70 43.65
C ASP A 449 29.92 -5.02 43.11
N GLU A 450 29.65 -4.03 42.25
CA GLU A 450 30.15 -2.65 42.26
C GLU A 450 29.89 -1.95 40.91
N ALA A 451 28.70 -1.35 40.77
CA ALA A 451 28.45 -0.23 39.85
C ALA A 451 27.06 0.40 40.10
N ALA A 452 26.87 0.95 41.28
CA ALA A 452 25.71 1.81 41.54
C ALA A 452 26.17 2.98 42.46
N GLU A 453 26.91 3.93 41.86
CA GLU A 453 27.10 5.27 42.49
C GLU A 453 27.66 6.21 41.43
N ASN A 454 26.78 6.80 40.58
CA ASN A 454 27.07 8.03 39.83
C ASN A 454 25.85 8.42 38.93
N VAL A 455 24.66 8.52 39.51
CA VAL A 455 23.52 9.24 38.87
C VAL A 455 22.74 9.97 39.98
N ALA A 456 23.34 10.98 40.57
CA ALA A 456 22.63 11.87 41.53
C ALA A 456 23.14 13.33 41.56
N ASP A 457 23.80 13.82 40.49
CA ASP A 457 24.33 15.18 40.48
C ASP A 457 23.98 16.04 39.26
N GLU A 458 23.02 15.64 38.43
CA GLU A 458 22.55 16.46 37.28
C GLU A 458 21.10 16.97 37.40
N THR A 459 20.42 16.81 38.54
CA THR A 459 19.01 17.24 38.70
C THR A 459 18.85 18.52 39.48
N GLN A 460 19.93 19.16 39.96
CA GLN A 460 19.87 20.42 40.72
C GLN A 460 20.29 21.68 39.93
N ALA A 461 20.68 21.57 38.68
CA ALA A 461 21.08 22.73 37.85
C ALA A 461 19.95 23.27 36.95
N ALA A 462 18.77 22.66 36.92
CA ALA A 462 17.67 23.05 36.03
C ALA A 462 16.54 23.85 36.75
N GLU A 463 16.62 24.03 38.08
CA GLU A 463 15.55 24.70 38.86
C GLU A 463 15.82 26.16 39.19
N ASN A 464 17.01 26.70 38.88
CA ASN A 464 17.39 28.10 39.17
C ASN A 464 17.37 29.06 37.97
N LEU A 465 16.79 28.65 36.80
CA LEU A 465 16.67 29.52 35.61
C LEU A 465 15.23 29.94 35.31
N GLY A 466 14.26 29.62 36.17
CA GLY A 466 12.84 29.93 36.00
C GLY A 466 12.37 31.24 36.62
N ASP A 467 13.08 31.78 37.62
CA ASP A 467 12.60 32.94 38.43
C ASP A 467 13.04 34.33 37.91
N ASP A 468 13.97 34.40 36.97
CA ASP A 468 14.42 35.71 36.44
C ASP A 468 13.66 36.17 35.16
N ALA A 469 12.73 35.39 34.63
CA ALA A 469 11.96 35.76 33.42
C ALA A 469 10.59 36.39 33.73
N GLU A 470 10.09 36.29 34.96
CA GLU A 470 8.78 36.84 35.36
C GLU A 470 8.86 38.29 35.92
N ALA A 471 10.06 38.78 36.25
CA ALA A 471 10.28 40.13 36.71
C ALA A 471 10.51 41.17 35.60
N ALA A 472 10.69 40.76 34.34
CA ALA A 472 10.95 41.66 33.21
C ALA A 472 9.69 42.04 32.40
N GLN A 473 8.54 41.41 32.64
CA GLN A 473 7.28 41.72 31.92
C GLN A 473 6.31 42.64 32.68
N ALA A 474 6.62 43.05 33.91
CA ALA A 474 5.75 43.91 34.68
C ALA A 474 6.09 45.41 34.62
N SER A 475 7.07 45.85 33.81
CA SER A 475 7.52 47.23 33.74
C SER A 475 7.28 47.97 32.42
N GLU A 476 6.56 47.37 31.46
CA GLU A 476 6.30 47.99 30.13
C GLU A 476 4.83 48.36 29.86
N GLU A 477 3.94 48.32 30.85
CA GLU A 477 2.51 48.63 30.64
C GLU A 477 2.04 49.93 31.33
N GLU A 478 2.93 50.89 31.61
CA GLU A 478 2.58 52.20 32.19
C GLU A 478 3.28 53.37 31.48
N ASP A 479 3.09 53.50 30.14
CA ASP A 479 3.26 54.79 29.47
C ASP A 479 2.64 54.77 28.06
N ALA A 480 1.35 55.08 27.92
CA ALA A 480 0.72 55.53 26.69
C ALA A 480 -0.17 56.74 26.95
N PRO A 481 0.17 57.94 26.44
CA PRO A 481 -0.68 59.10 26.56
C PRO A 481 -1.82 59.05 25.53
N GLY A 482 -3.04 59.36 26.01
CA GLY A 482 -4.23 59.51 25.18
C GLY A 482 -4.14 60.68 24.19
N ASN A 483 -4.70 60.43 23.00
CA ASN A 483 -5.48 61.39 22.21
C ASN A 483 -6.43 60.64 21.25
#